data_d6e92323c012e8c52bbdb3f0d143a6aa
#
_entry.id   d6e92323c012e8c52bbdb3f0d143a6aa
#
_cell.length_a   1.000
_cell.length_b   1.000
_cell.length_c   1.000
_cell.angle_alpha   90.00
_cell.angle_beta   90.00
_cell.angle_gamma   90.00
#
_symmetry.space_group_name_H-M   'P 1'
#
loop_
_entity.id
_entity.type
_entity.pdbx_description
1 polymer ?
#
loop_
_entity_poly.entity_id
_entity_poly.type
_entity_poly.pdbx_seq_one_letter_code
_entity_poly.pdbx_strand_id
1 'polypeptide(L)'
;MRKIVIIFLCFICFLTNVYAERKEVTFESCVDGDTIRVIIEGKKTTIRFLAIDTPETKHPKKGVEPYGKEARDYTCNRVKNAKKLEIEYDKGSSKTDKYERELGWIFVDDSLLQKELIEKGYAKVSYLYGKYMYTEELQQEEEKSFIEELLDKLLDAIKEAINNLFKKIKKIITKEINKIFD
;
A
#
# COMPACT_ATOMS: atom_id res chain seq x y z
N MET A 1 46.62 2.59 -19.15
CA MET A 1 46.15 1.50 -18.25
C MET A 1 45.81 1.99 -16.85
N ARG A 2 46.70 2.72 -16.11
CA ARG A 2 46.39 3.22 -14.73
C ARG A 2 45.13 4.08 -14.64
N LYS A 3 44.85 4.98 -15.60
CA LYS A 3 43.65 5.84 -15.59
C LYS A 3 42.35 5.08 -15.79
N ILE A 4 42.37 4.01 -16.61
CA ILE A 4 41.21 3.15 -16.87
C ILE A 4 40.88 2.31 -15.63
N VAL A 5 41.89 1.82 -14.91
CA VAL A 5 41.72 1.07 -13.66
C VAL A 5 41.12 1.94 -12.56
N ILE A 6 41.54 3.21 -12.47
CA ILE A 6 40.98 4.17 -11.49
C ILE A 6 39.50 4.48 -11.79
N ILE A 7 39.13 4.70 -13.09
CA ILE A 7 37.74 4.92 -13.47
C ILE A 7 36.88 3.67 -13.19
N PHE A 8 37.40 2.48 -13.42
CA PHE A 8 36.71 1.22 -13.12
C PHE A 8 36.53 0.99 -11.61
N LEU A 9 37.55 1.32 -10.79
CA LEU A 9 37.46 1.30 -9.33
C LEU A 9 36.47 2.31 -8.79
N CYS A 10 36.43 3.55 -9.32
CA CYS A 10 35.42 4.54 -8.98
C CYS A 10 34.00 4.09 -9.37
N PHE A 11 33.84 3.43 -10.52
CA PHE A 11 32.55 2.90 -10.95
C PHE A 11 32.05 1.77 -10.05
N ILE A 12 32.95 0.88 -9.56
CA ILE A 12 32.61 -0.17 -8.60
C ILE A 12 32.20 0.44 -7.24
N CYS A 13 32.86 1.51 -6.77
CA CYS A 13 32.43 2.22 -5.55
C CYS A 13 31.06 2.88 -5.67
N PHE A 14 30.60 3.26 -6.87
CA PHE A 14 29.25 3.80 -7.09
C PHE A 14 28.16 2.72 -7.04
N LEU A 15 28.52 1.43 -7.13
CA LEU A 15 27.58 0.30 -7.06
C LEU A 15 27.34 -0.21 -5.66
N THR A 16 28.03 0.31 -4.64
CA THR A 16 27.65 0.05 -3.25
C THR A 16 26.41 0.89 -2.93
N ASN A 17 25.26 0.39 -3.32
CA ASN A 17 23.99 0.83 -2.73
C ASN A 17 24.14 0.63 -1.22
N VAL A 18 24.15 1.72 -0.46
CA VAL A 18 24.00 1.68 0.99
C VAL A 18 22.56 1.23 1.24
N TYR A 19 22.33 -0.09 1.20
CA TYR A 19 21.08 -0.63 1.69
C TYR A 19 21.00 -0.28 3.18
N ALA A 20 19.94 0.37 3.58
CA ALA A 20 19.63 0.49 4.98
C ALA A 20 19.50 -0.95 5.53
N GLU A 21 19.98 -1.15 6.74
CA GLU A 21 20.10 -2.48 7.34
C GLU A 21 18.69 -3.03 7.67
N ARG A 22 18.19 -3.94 6.84
CA ARG A 22 16.97 -4.69 7.11
C ARG A 22 17.27 -5.83 8.06
N LYS A 23 16.40 -6.00 9.06
CA LYS A 23 16.49 -7.11 10.01
C LYS A 23 15.41 -8.12 9.71
N GLU A 24 15.78 -9.37 9.54
CA GLU A 24 14.83 -10.46 9.44
C GLU A 24 14.09 -10.67 10.76
N VAL A 25 12.78 -10.89 10.69
CA VAL A 25 11.90 -11.08 11.83
C VAL A 25 10.99 -12.28 11.62
N THR A 26 10.55 -12.92 12.71
CA THR A 26 9.60 -14.02 12.63
C THR A 26 8.21 -13.52 12.96
N PHE A 27 7.25 -13.79 12.08
CA PHE A 27 5.84 -13.44 12.30
C PHE A 27 5.26 -14.21 13.50
N GLU A 28 4.54 -13.52 14.38
CA GLU A 28 3.82 -14.12 15.51
C GLU A 28 2.29 -14.03 15.31
N SER A 29 1.75 -12.81 15.14
CA SER A 29 0.31 -12.61 15.00
C SER A 29 -0.03 -11.26 14.39
N CYS A 30 -1.23 -11.16 13.80
CA CYS A 30 -1.80 -9.90 13.34
C CYS A 30 -2.52 -9.17 14.46
N VAL A 31 -2.41 -7.85 14.44
CA VAL A 31 -3.19 -6.96 15.31
C VAL A 31 -4.22 -6.22 14.48
N ASP A 32 -3.76 -5.43 13.50
CA ASP A 32 -4.58 -4.65 12.58
C ASP A 32 -3.95 -4.59 11.17
N GLY A 33 -4.51 -3.81 10.26
CA GLY A 33 -3.98 -3.67 8.90
C GLY A 33 -2.57 -3.09 8.85
N ASP A 34 -2.21 -2.24 9.80
CA ASP A 34 -0.91 -1.56 9.89
C ASP A 34 -0.11 -1.91 11.14
N THR A 35 -0.52 -2.97 11.84
CA THR A 35 0.13 -3.38 13.09
C THR A 35 0.22 -4.89 13.19
N ILE A 36 1.43 -5.40 13.39
CA ILE A 36 1.71 -6.84 13.57
C ILE A 36 2.53 -7.10 14.83
N ARG A 37 2.51 -8.34 15.30
CA ARG A 37 3.46 -8.84 16.30
C ARG A 37 4.45 -9.78 15.64
N VAL A 38 5.71 -9.60 15.99
CA VAL A 38 6.83 -10.37 15.48
C VAL A 38 7.77 -10.75 16.63
N ILE A 39 8.70 -11.65 16.32
CA ILE A 39 9.83 -11.98 17.20
C ILE A 39 11.07 -11.38 16.55
N ILE A 40 11.74 -10.48 17.26
CA ILE A 40 13.01 -9.86 16.87
C ILE A 40 14.06 -10.29 17.90
N GLU A 41 15.11 -10.99 17.47
CA GLU A 41 16.20 -11.45 18.37
C GLU A 41 15.68 -12.21 19.61
N GLY A 42 14.63 -13.02 19.43
CA GLY A 42 13.98 -13.79 20.50
C GLY A 42 12.99 -13.02 21.37
N LYS A 43 12.81 -11.71 21.15
CA LYS A 43 11.87 -10.86 21.90
C LYS A 43 10.59 -10.62 21.11
N LYS A 44 9.43 -10.83 21.75
CA LYS A 44 8.14 -10.44 21.18
C LYS A 44 8.01 -8.93 21.12
N THR A 45 7.73 -8.42 19.94
CA THR A 45 7.67 -6.98 19.64
C THR A 45 6.43 -6.67 18.81
N THR A 46 5.73 -5.59 19.14
CA THR A 46 4.65 -5.06 18.30
C THR A 46 5.22 -3.99 17.39
N ILE A 47 4.96 -4.11 16.08
CA ILE A 47 5.39 -3.14 15.09
C ILE A 47 4.17 -2.40 14.56
N ARG A 48 4.22 -1.05 14.58
CA ARG A 48 3.32 -0.14 13.86
C ARG A 48 4.02 0.32 12.59
N PHE A 49 3.37 0.13 11.47
CA PHE A 49 3.95 0.50 10.17
C PHE A 49 4.06 2.02 10.06
N LEU A 50 5.22 2.49 9.59
CA LEU A 50 5.48 3.92 9.42
C LEU A 50 4.66 4.51 8.27
N ALA A 51 4.32 5.78 8.41
CA ALA A 51 3.79 6.66 7.38
C ALA A 51 2.45 6.25 6.75
N ILE A 52 1.77 5.25 7.29
CA ILE A 52 0.44 4.85 6.82
C ILE A 52 -0.57 4.74 7.95
N ASP A 53 -1.85 4.78 7.57
CA ASP A 53 -2.99 4.46 8.42
C ASP A 53 -3.97 3.57 7.66
N THR A 54 -4.42 2.51 8.31
CA THR A 54 -5.45 1.61 7.77
C THR A 54 -6.76 1.80 8.53
N PRO A 55 -7.92 1.53 7.90
CA PRO A 55 -9.18 1.55 8.63
C PRO A 55 -9.16 0.56 9.79
N GLU A 56 -9.67 1.00 10.94
CA GLU A 56 -9.64 0.25 12.20
C GLU A 56 -10.59 -0.94 12.21
N THR A 57 -10.12 -2.10 12.69
CA THR A 57 -10.98 -3.29 12.90
C THR A 57 -11.69 -3.28 14.25
N LYS A 58 -11.21 -2.49 15.22
CA LYS A 58 -11.74 -2.42 16.59
C LYS A 58 -11.59 -1.02 17.18
N HIS A 59 -12.32 -0.06 16.68
CA HIS A 59 -12.31 1.26 17.29
C HIS A 59 -13.31 1.31 18.47
N PRO A 60 -12.89 1.73 19.70
CA PRO A 60 -13.75 1.70 20.88
C PRO A 60 -15.06 2.49 20.77
N LYS A 61 -15.09 3.54 19.92
CA LYS A 61 -16.25 4.43 19.73
C LYS A 61 -16.91 4.30 18.35
N LYS A 62 -16.16 3.88 17.32
CA LYS A 62 -16.63 3.86 15.92
C LYS A 62 -16.95 2.46 15.41
N GLY A 63 -16.57 1.40 16.14
CA GLY A 63 -16.72 0.03 15.70
C GLY A 63 -15.70 -0.34 14.61
N VAL A 64 -16.13 -1.23 13.68
CA VAL A 64 -15.34 -1.61 12.52
C VAL A 64 -15.53 -0.56 11.44
N GLU A 65 -14.44 0.03 10.96
CA GLU A 65 -14.48 0.95 9.82
C GLU A 65 -14.59 0.15 8.50
N PRO A 66 -15.21 0.72 7.45
CA PRO A 66 -15.24 0.08 6.13
C PRO A 66 -13.82 -0.27 5.66
N TYR A 67 -13.65 -1.45 5.08
CA TYR A 67 -12.36 -2.02 4.63
C TYR A 67 -11.32 -2.34 5.73
N GLY A 68 -11.62 -2.11 7.02
CA GLY A 68 -10.69 -2.46 8.10
C GLY A 68 -10.37 -3.96 8.16
N LYS A 69 -11.39 -4.79 7.99
CA LYS A 69 -11.19 -6.25 7.96
C LYS A 69 -10.36 -6.69 6.75
N GLU A 70 -10.65 -6.14 5.58
CA GLU A 70 -9.95 -6.44 4.33
C GLU A 70 -8.47 -6.03 4.43
N ALA A 71 -8.18 -4.84 4.95
CA ALA A 71 -6.82 -4.36 5.18
C ALA A 71 -6.05 -5.30 6.12
N ARG A 72 -6.66 -5.66 7.25
CA ARG A 72 -6.07 -6.60 8.22
C ARG A 72 -5.85 -7.98 7.61
N ASP A 73 -6.84 -8.53 6.92
CA ASP A 73 -6.76 -9.86 6.31
C ASP A 73 -5.68 -9.88 5.21
N TYR A 74 -5.55 -8.81 4.42
CA TYR A 74 -4.48 -8.65 3.44
C TYR A 74 -3.10 -8.69 4.12
N THR A 75 -2.85 -7.80 5.09
CA THR A 75 -1.60 -7.78 5.85
C THR A 75 -1.27 -9.14 6.44
N CYS A 76 -2.26 -9.78 7.10
CA CYS A 76 -2.09 -11.09 7.71
C CYS A 76 -1.67 -12.16 6.71
N ASN A 77 -2.31 -12.21 5.56
CA ASN A 77 -2.00 -13.19 4.53
C ASN A 77 -0.61 -12.96 3.95
N ARG A 78 -0.22 -11.69 3.71
CA ARG A 78 1.10 -11.36 3.18
C ARG A 78 2.21 -11.78 4.15
N VAL A 79 2.13 -11.36 5.41
CA VAL A 79 3.20 -11.65 6.39
C VAL A 79 3.26 -13.11 6.82
N LYS A 80 2.10 -13.80 6.90
CA LYS A 80 2.04 -15.23 7.27
C LYS A 80 2.65 -16.13 6.20
N ASN A 81 2.49 -15.78 4.93
CA ASN A 81 2.97 -16.58 3.79
C ASN A 81 4.32 -16.08 3.25
N ALA A 82 4.95 -15.10 3.89
CA ALA A 82 6.24 -14.58 3.52
C ALA A 82 7.32 -15.67 3.59
N LYS A 83 8.16 -15.76 2.58
CA LYS A 83 9.41 -16.52 2.63
C LYS A 83 10.46 -15.77 3.43
N LYS A 84 10.42 -14.43 3.35
CA LYS A 84 11.31 -13.52 4.04
C LYS A 84 10.49 -12.33 4.56
N LEU A 85 10.52 -12.10 5.86
CA LEU A 85 9.89 -10.95 6.51
C LEU A 85 10.95 -10.12 7.20
N GLU A 86 11.03 -8.85 6.87
CA GLU A 86 12.05 -7.94 7.36
C GLU A 86 11.46 -6.62 7.87
N ILE A 87 12.13 -6.05 8.86
CA ILE A 87 11.91 -4.68 9.31
C ILE A 87 13.12 -3.81 8.97
N GLU A 88 12.86 -2.59 8.53
CA GLU A 88 13.83 -1.53 8.36
C GLU A 88 13.43 -0.32 9.21
N TYR A 89 14.36 0.17 10.03
CA TYR A 89 14.11 1.35 10.85
C TYR A 89 14.48 2.62 10.10
N ASP A 90 13.62 3.63 10.22
CA ASP A 90 13.86 4.92 9.59
C ASP A 90 14.73 5.82 10.47
N LYS A 91 15.77 6.42 9.89
CA LYS A 91 16.66 7.34 10.61
C LYS A 91 15.98 8.68 10.97
N GLY A 92 14.92 9.04 10.25
CA GLY A 92 14.12 10.24 10.50
C GLY A 92 13.00 10.04 11.52
N SER A 93 12.76 8.80 11.96
CA SER A 93 11.73 8.45 12.93
C SER A 93 12.30 8.08 14.30
N SER A 94 11.50 8.26 15.35
CA SER A 94 11.76 7.58 16.62
C SER A 94 11.65 6.06 16.43
N LYS A 95 12.38 5.31 17.24
CA LYS A 95 12.33 3.83 17.17
C LYS A 95 10.98 3.30 17.65
N THR A 96 10.36 3.97 18.62
CA THR A 96 9.09 3.56 19.22
C THR A 96 8.11 4.73 19.29
N ASP A 97 6.83 4.41 19.31
CA ASP A 97 5.77 5.38 19.60
C ASP A 97 5.48 5.47 21.12
N LYS A 98 4.50 6.32 21.47
CA LYS A 98 4.06 6.52 22.88
C LYS A 98 3.40 5.28 23.51
N TYR A 99 3.10 4.25 22.75
CA TYR A 99 2.51 2.99 23.18
C TYR A 99 3.56 1.86 23.21
N GLU A 100 4.83 2.20 23.11
CA GLU A 100 5.97 1.28 23.08
C GLU A 100 5.96 0.30 21.89
N ARG A 101 5.22 0.64 20.81
CA ARG A 101 5.29 -0.13 19.56
C ARG A 101 6.50 0.34 18.76
N GLU A 102 7.27 -0.59 18.20
CA GLU A 102 8.36 -0.23 17.30
C GLU A 102 7.79 0.31 15.98
N LEU A 103 8.42 1.35 15.44
CA LEU A 103 8.06 1.99 14.19
C LEU A 103 9.01 1.55 13.09
N GLY A 104 8.48 1.03 11.97
CA GLY A 104 9.34 0.53 10.91
C GLY A 104 8.65 0.33 9.57
N TRP A 105 9.49 0.15 8.58
CA TRP A 105 9.13 -0.27 7.23
C TRP A 105 9.14 -1.78 7.17
N ILE A 106 8.10 -2.39 6.64
CA ILE A 106 7.94 -3.84 6.57
C ILE A 106 8.13 -4.31 5.14
N PHE A 107 9.07 -5.23 4.97
CA PHE A 107 9.34 -5.86 3.69
C PHE A 107 8.90 -7.33 3.73
N VAL A 108 8.14 -7.71 2.74
CA VAL A 108 7.66 -9.07 2.53
C VAL A 108 8.16 -9.55 1.19
N ASP A 109 9.07 -10.52 1.17
CA ASP A 109 9.71 -11.02 -0.05
C ASP A 109 10.29 -9.87 -0.90
N ASP A 110 11.03 -8.96 -0.27
CA ASP A 110 11.64 -7.73 -0.80
C ASP A 110 10.68 -6.61 -1.23
N SER A 111 9.35 -6.79 -1.14
CA SER A 111 8.35 -5.76 -1.44
C SER A 111 7.98 -4.97 -0.19
N LEU A 112 7.87 -3.64 -0.31
CA LEU A 112 7.43 -2.74 0.76
C LEU A 112 5.92 -2.90 1.00
N LEU A 113 5.53 -3.49 2.14
CA LEU A 113 4.13 -3.81 2.45
C LEU A 113 3.25 -2.56 2.57
N GLN A 114 3.78 -1.44 3.07
CA GLN A 114 3.07 -0.18 3.14
C GLN A 114 2.62 0.30 1.75
N LYS A 115 3.49 0.15 0.74
CA LYS A 115 3.16 0.50 -0.65
C LYS A 115 2.07 -0.41 -1.21
N GLU A 116 2.18 -1.72 -0.98
CA GLU A 116 1.14 -2.67 -1.41
C GLU A 116 -0.24 -2.33 -0.80
N LEU A 117 -0.28 -1.92 0.47
CA LEU A 117 -1.52 -1.54 1.15
C LEU A 117 -2.15 -0.28 0.54
N ILE A 118 -1.33 0.72 0.17
CA ILE A 118 -1.80 1.94 -0.51
C ILE A 118 -2.30 1.61 -1.91
N GLU A 119 -1.55 0.84 -2.69
CA GLU A 119 -1.92 0.38 -4.04
C GLU A 119 -3.28 -0.34 -4.05
N LYS A 120 -3.58 -1.11 -3.00
CA LYS A 120 -4.86 -1.81 -2.84
C LYS A 120 -5.99 -0.93 -2.27
N GLY A 121 -5.73 0.32 -1.94
CA GLY A 121 -6.69 1.20 -1.27
C GLY A 121 -7.00 0.81 0.18
N TYR A 122 -6.15 -0.02 0.80
CA TYR A 122 -6.30 -0.48 2.19
C TYR A 122 -5.61 0.42 3.21
N ALA A 123 -4.77 1.35 2.76
CA ALA A 123 -4.11 2.34 3.60
C ALA A 123 -4.05 3.70 2.92
N LYS A 124 -3.87 4.74 3.74
CA LYS A 124 -3.56 6.11 3.31
C LYS A 124 -2.24 6.54 3.90
N VAL A 125 -1.53 7.43 3.21
CA VAL A 125 -0.35 8.09 3.78
C VAL A 125 -0.78 8.95 4.96
N SER A 126 -0.16 8.74 6.12
CA SER A 126 -0.54 9.40 7.37
C SER A 126 0.62 9.48 8.36
N TYR A 127 0.46 10.27 9.43
CA TYR A 127 1.43 10.37 10.54
C TYR A 127 2.85 10.76 10.10
N LEU A 128 2.95 11.70 9.17
CA LEU A 128 4.22 12.24 8.69
C LEU A 128 4.71 13.34 9.67
N TYR A 129 5.51 12.95 10.65
CA TYR A 129 6.10 13.89 11.63
C TYR A 129 7.50 14.38 11.23
N GLY A 130 8.03 13.87 10.12
CA GLY A 130 9.35 14.19 9.61
C GLY A 130 9.52 13.74 8.16
N LYS A 131 10.73 13.85 7.67
CA LYS A 131 11.11 13.34 6.36
C LYS A 131 11.58 11.90 6.50
N TYR A 132 10.75 10.94 6.07
CA TYR A 132 11.04 9.51 6.12
C TYR A 132 11.48 8.97 4.76
N MET A 133 12.22 7.85 4.76
CA MET A 133 12.89 7.30 3.57
C MET A 133 11.95 7.04 2.39
N TYR A 134 10.77 6.46 2.63
CA TYR A 134 9.85 6.04 1.57
C TYR A 134 8.63 6.95 1.40
N THR A 135 8.58 8.11 2.07
CA THR A 135 7.40 8.99 2.06
C THR A 135 7.02 9.45 0.66
N GLU A 136 8.02 9.88 -0.14
CA GLU A 136 7.77 10.37 -1.49
C GLU A 136 7.22 9.26 -2.40
N GLU A 137 7.76 8.05 -2.28
CA GLU A 137 7.27 6.87 -3.02
C GLU A 137 5.82 6.52 -2.64
N LEU A 138 5.50 6.53 -1.34
CA LEU A 138 4.15 6.25 -0.87
C LEU A 138 3.13 7.30 -1.32
N GLN A 139 3.50 8.58 -1.31
CA GLN A 139 2.62 9.67 -1.78
C GLN A 139 2.35 9.56 -3.28
N GLN A 140 3.35 9.21 -4.08
CA GLN A 140 3.17 8.98 -5.52
C GLN A 140 2.26 7.77 -5.79
N GLU A 141 2.39 6.71 -5.01
CA GLU A 141 1.52 5.54 -5.15
C GLU A 141 0.08 5.85 -4.73
N GLU A 142 -0.13 6.64 -3.67
CA GLU A 142 -1.46 7.08 -3.23
C GLU A 142 -2.14 7.94 -4.31
N GLU A 143 -1.41 8.89 -4.90
CA GLU A 143 -1.93 9.73 -5.99
C GLU A 143 -2.29 8.89 -7.22
N LYS A 144 -1.43 7.94 -7.61
CA LYS A 144 -1.69 7.02 -8.72
C LYS A 144 -2.93 6.17 -8.48
N SER A 145 -3.04 5.55 -7.30
CA SER A 145 -4.19 4.72 -6.91
C SER A 145 -5.50 5.53 -6.93
N PHE A 146 -5.47 6.78 -6.45
CA PHE A 146 -6.62 7.69 -6.51
C PHE A 146 -7.03 8.02 -7.96
N ILE A 147 -6.07 8.28 -8.84
CA ILE A 147 -6.35 8.56 -10.26
C ILE A 147 -6.95 7.33 -10.95
N GLU A 148 -6.42 6.15 -10.68
CA GLU A 148 -6.95 4.88 -11.24
C GLU A 148 -8.40 4.66 -10.80
N GLU A 149 -8.72 4.83 -9.51
CA GLU A 149 -10.10 4.73 -9.00
C GLU A 149 -11.05 5.74 -9.67
N LEU A 150 -10.58 6.98 -9.88
CA LEU A 150 -11.36 8.03 -10.53
C LEU A 150 -11.63 7.70 -12.01
N LEU A 151 -10.64 7.17 -12.71
CA LEU A 151 -10.78 6.72 -14.10
C LEU A 151 -11.77 5.58 -14.24
N ASP A 152 -11.73 4.60 -13.35
CA ASP A 152 -12.67 3.47 -13.36
C ASP A 152 -14.12 3.94 -13.14
N LYS A 153 -14.35 4.83 -12.18
CA LYS A 153 -15.66 5.44 -11.95
C LYS A 153 -16.17 6.22 -13.18
N LEU A 154 -15.29 6.96 -13.85
CA LEU A 154 -15.62 7.70 -15.06
C LEU A 154 -15.97 6.75 -16.22
N LEU A 155 -15.19 5.68 -16.41
CA LEU A 155 -15.48 4.66 -17.42
C LEU A 155 -16.83 3.99 -17.21
N ASP A 156 -17.16 3.65 -15.97
CA ASP A 156 -18.45 3.04 -15.66
C ASP A 156 -19.63 3.99 -15.88
N ALA A 157 -19.48 5.26 -15.54
CA ALA A 157 -20.48 6.29 -15.85
C ALA A 157 -20.68 6.48 -17.37
N ILE A 158 -19.61 6.45 -18.15
CA ILE A 158 -19.68 6.50 -19.62
C ILE A 158 -20.40 5.28 -20.19
N LYS A 159 -20.06 4.07 -19.73
CA LYS A 159 -20.74 2.82 -20.15
C LYS A 159 -22.24 2.88 -19.87
N GLU A 160 -22.62 3.35 -18.69
CA GLU A 160 -24.04 3.53 -18.33
C GLU A 160 -24.75 4.54 -19.23
N ALA A 161 -24.13 5.69 -19.48
CA ALA A 161 -24.68 6.71 -20.37
C ALA A 161 -24.88 6.19 -21.80
N ILE A 162 -23.91 5.45 -22.34
CA ILE A 162 -24.00 4.80 -23.66
C ILE A 162 -25.15 3.80 -23.69
N ASN A 163 -25.27 2.93 -22.69
CA ASN A 163 -26.34 1.95 -22.61
C ASN A 163 -27.72 2.61 -22.56
N ASN A 164 -27.86 3.70 -21.83
CA ASN A 164 -29.10 4.49 -21.75
C ASN A 164 -29.44 5.14 -23.09
N LEU A 165 -28.43 5.65 -23.81
CA LEU A 165 -28.60 6.19 -25.14
C LEU A 165 -29.08 5.11 -26.13
N PHE A 166 -28.47 3.94 -26.15
CA PHE A 166 -28.87 2.81 -26.98
C PHE A 166 -30.34 2.38 -26.71
N LYS A 167 -30.74 2.30 -25.44
CA LYS A 167 -32.14 2.01 -25.07
C LYS A 167 -33.12 3.07 -25.63
N LYS A 168 -32.77 4.35 -25.55
CA LYS A 168 -33.59 5.44 -26.11
C LYS A 168 -33.69 5.34 -27.63
N ILE A 169 -32.57 5.13 -28.33
CA ILE A 169 -32.56 4.99 -29.81
C ILE A 169 -33.41 3.78 -30.23
N LYS A 170 -33.24 2.63 -29.59
CA LYS A 170 -34.04 1.43 -29.87
C LYS A 170 -35.54 1.70 -29.71
N LYS A 171 -35.94 2.40 -28.65
CA LYS A 171 -37.36 2.77 -28.42
C LYS A 171 -37.90 3.65 -29.52
N ILE A 172 -37.10 4.64 -30.00
CA ILE A 172 -37.48 5.53 -31.09
C ILE A 172 -37.66 4.74 -32.39
N ILE A 173 -36.67 3.93 -32.75
CA ILE A 173 -36.69 3.11 -33.98
C ILE A 173 -37.90 2.15 -33.94
N THR A 174 -38.16 1.47 -32.85
CA THR A 174 -39.34 0.57 -32.74
C THR A 174 -40.65 1.33 -32.92
N LYS A 175 -40.77 2.54 -32.35
CA LYS A 175 -41.96 3.39 -32.50
C LYS A 175 -42.18 3.83 -33.95
N GLU A 176 -41.11 4.19 -34.65
CA GLU A 176 -41.24 4.61 -36.06
C GLU A 176 -41.53 3.43 -37.01
N ILE A 177 -40.95 2.28 -36.76
CA ILE A 177 -41.25 1.04 -37.51
C ILE A 177 -42.73 0.67 -37.35
N ASN A 178 -43.29 0.68 -36.15
CA ASN A 178 -44.68 0.31 -35.90
C ASN A 178 -45.66 1.27 -36.63
N LYS A 179 -45.33 2.57 -36.76
CA LYS A 179 -46.16 3.51 -37.55
C LYS A 179 -46.19 3.27 -39.08
N ILE A 180 -45.21 2.52 -39.58
CA ILE A 180 -45.13 2.21 -41.03
C ILE A 180 -45.97 0.98 -41.35
N PHE A 181 -46.23 0.11 -40.39
CA PHE A 181 -46.95 -1.15 -40.56
C PHE A 181 -48.38 -1.14 -40.02
N ASP A 182 -48.80 -0.07 -39.34
CA ASP A 182 -50.23 0.27 -39.03
C ASP A 182 -50.82 1.15 -40.11
#